data_196d9e4f04eb102fb8c439196322cca1
#
_entry.id   196d9e4f04eb102fb8c439196322cca1
#
_cell.length_a   1.000
_cell.length_b   1.000
_cell.length_c   1.000
_cell.angle_alpha   90.00
_cell.angle_beta   90.00
_cell.angle_gamma   90.00
#
_symmetry.space_group_name_H-M   'P 1'
#
loop_
_entity.id
_entity.type
_entity.pdbx_description
1 polymer ?
#
loop_
_entity_poly.entity_id
_entity_poly.type
_entity_poly.pdbx_seq_one_letter_code
_entity_poly.pdbx_strand_id
1 'polypeptide(L)'
;MKNLIRNVWVCLGLMVLPFTASGQQKDNITYVPAQELLLVGKATTEGGYFHRVDTAKYCTMPPTVKKLFTNSAGLAISFTTNSPVIKAKWMVPDNYQLPNLTRVAQKGLDLYIKRDGKWQFAGVGIPGGVTTEKVLVDNMGTEEKECLLYLPLYDELKSLEIGVSSDAHIRKGENPFKEKIVVYGSSILQGASASRPGMAYPARLSRSSGYNFINLGLSGNGKMEKEVAEMLADIDADAFILDCIPNPSPKEITDRTVDFVMTLRQKHPDTPIIVIPVSYTHLTLPTTPYV
;
A
#
# COMPACT_ATOMS: atom_id res chain seq x y z
N MET A 1 -60.95 -40.02 -56.33
CA MET A 1 -60.83 -39.38 -55.06
C MET A 1 -59.51 -38.60 -55.10
N LYS A 2 -59.58 -37.28 -55.19
CA LYS A 2 -58.45 -36.40 -55.45
C LYS A 2 -57.95 -35.83 -54.12
N ASN A 3 -56.70 -36.09 -53.78
CA ASN A 3 -56.08 -35.51 -52.62
C ASN A 3 -55.50 -34.13 -52.96
N LEU A 4 -55.96 -33.13 -52.22
CA LEU A 4 -55.51 -31.73 -52.29
C LEU A 4 -54.36 -31.50 -51.33
N ILE A 5 -53.15 -31.35 -51.85
CA ILE A 5 -51.99 -30.98 -51.07
C ILE A 5 -51.93 -29.46 -51.03
N ARG A 6 -52.07 -28.88 -49.80
CA ARG A 6 -51.97 -27.45 -49.54
C ARG A 6 -50.51 -27.11 -49.16
N ASN A 7 -49.77 -26.43 -50.01
CA ASN A 7 -48.46 -25.91 -49.76
C ASN A 7 -48.58 -24.72 -48.80
N VAL A 8 -48.01 -24.85 -47.61
CA VAL A 8 -47.78 -23.74 -46.65
C VAL A 8 -46.38 -23.23 -46.85
N TRP A 9 -46.19 -22.02 -47.36
CA TRP A 9 -44.97 -21.31 -47.43
C TRP A 9 -44.72 -20.58 -46.06
N VAL A 10 -43.77 -21.05 -45.30
CA VAL A 10 -43.28 -20.31 -44.10
C VAL A 10 -42.19 -19.36 -44.56
N CYS A 11 -42.49 -18.07 -44.62
CA CYS A 11 -41.52 -17.03 -44.82
C CYS A 11 -40.73 -16.81 -43.50
N LEU A 12 -39.50 -17.36 -43.41
CA LEU A 12 -38.57 -17.04 -42.34
C LEU A 12 -37.97 -15.65 -42.63
N GLY A 13 -38.52 -14.62 -42.01
CA GLY A 13 -37.94 -13.29 -42.02
C GLY A 13 -36.64 -13.27 -41.17
N LEU A 14 -35.47 -13.24 -41.80
CA LEU A 14 -34.21 -12.94 -41.12
C LEU A 14 -34.23 -11.48 -40.64
N MET A 15 -34.48 -11.26 -39.35
CA MET A 15 -34.26 -9.96 -38.71
C MET A 15 -32.74 -9.78 -38.55
N VAL A 16 -32.12 -9.07 -39.48
CA VAL A 16 -30.73 -8.59 -39.32
C VAL A 16 -30.77 -7.41 -38.36
N LEU A 17 -30.49 -7.66 -37.09
CA LEU A 17 -30.21 -6.58 -36.11
C LEU A 17 -28.92 -5.93 -36.54
N PRO A 18 -28.85 -4.59 -36.68
CA PRO A 18 -27.59 -3.91 -36.89
C PRO A 18 -26.72 -4.10 -35.64
N PHE A 19 -25.65 -4.86 -35.78
CA PHE A 19 -24.54 -4.87 -34.81
C PHE A 19 -23.89 -3.49 -34.92
N THR A 20 -24.30 -2.57 -34.06
CA THR A 20 -23.53 -1.34 -33.84
C THR A 20 -22.23 -1.77 -33.20
N ALA A 21 -21.17 -1.89 -33.98
CA ALA A 21 -19.82 -1.96 -33.45
C ALA A 21 -19.63 -0.69 -32.64
N SER A 22 -19.69 -0.79 -31.32
CA SER A 22 -19.17 0.23 -30.41
C SER A 22 -17.71 0.35 -30.75
N GLY A 23 -17.37 1.36 -31.55
CA GLY A 23 -15.97 1.75 -31.76
C GLY A 23 -15.35 1.93 -30.38
N GLN A 24 -14.31 1.17 -30.07
CA GLN A 24 -13.48 1.41 -28.91
C GLN A 24 -12.98 2.86 -29.03
N GLN A 25 -13.67 3.74 -28.34
CA GLN A 25 -13.21 5.10 -28.14
C GLN A 25 -11.88 4.94 -27.40
N LYS A 26 -10.78 5.24 -28.05
CA LYS A 26 -9.45 5.20 -27.47
C LYS A 26 -9.47 6.23 -26.36
N ASP A 27 -9.66 5.76 -25.13
CA ASP A 27 -9.68 6.63 -23.96
C ASP A 27 -8.39 7.46 -23.97
N ASN A 28 -8.53 8.74 -24.27
CA ASN A 28 -7.42 9.67 -24.15
C ASN A 28 -7.08 9.77 -22.66
N ILE A 29 -5.92 9.27 -22.25
CA ILE A 29 -5.46 9.27 -20.87
C ILE A 29 -4.38 10.33 -20.70
N THR A 30 -4.57 11.18 -19.70
CA THR A 30 -3.57 12.13 -19.21
C THR A 30 -2.91 11.55 -17.97
N TYR A 31 -1.57 11.53 -17.95
CA TYR A 31 -0.79 11.04 -16.81
C TYR A 31 -0.23 12.21 -16.00
N VAL A 32 -0.34 12.09 -14.67
CA VAL A 32 0.20 13.07 -13.70
C VAL A 32 1.22 12.37 -12.82
N PRO A 33 2.45 12.89 -12.66
CA PRO A 33 3.44 12.37 -11.75
C PRO A 33 2.92 12.36 -10.30
N ALA A 34 3.15 11.27 -9.58
CA ALA A 34 2.70 11.15 -8.19
C ALA A 34 3.30 12.22 -7.26
N GLN A 35 4.43 12.82 -7.66
CA GLN A 35 5.09 13.93 -6.95
C GLN A 35 4.26 15.21 -6.92
N GLU A 36 3.34 15.39 -7.86
CA GLU A 36 2.40 16.52 -7.89
C GLU A 36 1.19 16.32 -6.97
N LEU A 37 1.04 15.11 -6.42
CA LEU A 37 -0.05 14.70 -5.54
C LEU A 37 0.43 14.64 -4.07
N LEU A 38 -0.40 14.18 -3.16
CA LEU A 38 -0.05 14.09 -1.75
C LEU A 38 0.46 12.70 -1.38
N LEU A 39 1.74 12.60 -1.01
CA LEU A 39 2.27 11.40 -0.37
C LEU A 39 1.93 11.40 1.12
N VAL A 40 1.36 10.30 1.61
CA VAL A 40 1.05 10.06 3.03
C VAL A 40 1.76 8.82 3.54
N GLY A 41 1.92 8.69 4.86
CA GLY A 41 2.54 7.53 5.50
C GLY A 41 4.07 7.60 5.60
N LYS A 42 4.71 8.70 5.18
CA LYS A 42 6.16 8.89 5.28
C LYS A 42 6.56 9.34 6.70
N ALA A 43 7.63 8.77 7.22
CA ALA A 43 8.12 9.10 8.56
C ALA A 43 8.80 10.48 8.63
N THR A 44 9.59 10.81 7.61
CA THR A 44 10.35 12.07 7.49
C THR A 44 9.99 12.76 6.17
N THR A 45 10.06 14.08 6.12
CA THR A 45 9.79 14.86 4.90
C THR A 45 10.91 14.77 3.87
N GLU A 46 12.12 14.48 4.31
CA GLU A 46 13.36 14.47 3.54
C GLU A 46 13.65 13.10 2.91
N GLY A 47 14.71 13.03 2.09
CA GLY A 47 15.17 11.82 1.42
C GLY A 47 14.38 11.46 0.17
N GLY A 48 14.61 10.27 -0.39
CA GLY A 48 13.95 9.78 -1.60
C GLY A 48 12.43 9.85 -1.49
N TYR A 49 11.75 10.33 -2.54
CA TYR A 49 10.30 10.60 -2.46
C TYR A 49 9.50 9.39 -1.99
N PHE A 50 9.77 8.22 -2.55
CA PHE A 50 9.08 6.97 -2.21
C PHE A 50 9.78 6.15 -1.12
N HIS A 51 10.80 6.69 -0.45
CA HIS A 51 11.47 6.07 0.70
C HIS A 51 10.74 6.42 1.99
N ARG A 52 10.71 5.50 2.92
CA ARG A 52 10.02 5.68 4.21
C ARG A 52 10.75 6.66 5.13
N VAL A 53 12.08 6.69 5.04
CA VAL A 53 12.97 7.61 5.79
C VAL A 53 14.11 8.10 4.90
N ASP A 54 14.78 9.16 5.32
CA ASP A 54 16.01 9.63 4.67
C ASP A 54 17.21 8.79 5.09
N THR A 55 17.57 7.79 4.27
CA THR A 55 18.72 6.91 4.55
C THR A 55 20.08 7.56 4.32
N ALA A 56 20.16 8.76 3.72
CA ALA A 56 21.38 9.52 3.59
C ALA A 56 21.71 10.27 4.90
N LYS A 57 20.71 10.85 5.56
CA LYS A 57 20.84 11.47 6.87
C LYS A 57 21.31 10.45 7.92
N TYR A 58 20.78 9.25 7.89
CA TYR A 58 21.11 8.18 8.85
C TYR A 58 22.09 7.16 8.23
N CYS A 59 23.21 7.65 7.75
CA CYS A 59 24.19 6.86 6.98
C CYS A 59 24.87 5.74 7.79
N THR A 60 24.89 5.82 9.13
CA THR A 60 25.47 4.83 10.04
C THR A 60 24.65 3.58 10.25
N MET A 61 23.37 3.59 9.86
CA MET A 61 22.52 2.39 9.91
C MET A 61 23.12 1.21 9.16
N PRO A 62 22.88 -0.04 9.62
CA PRO A 62 23.31 -1.23 8.90
C PRO A 62 22.81 -1.20 7.43
N PRO A 63 23.63 -1.65 6.45
CA PRO A 63 23.28 -1.58 5.03
C PRO A 63 21.94 -2.23 4.68
N THR A 64 21.63 -3.38 5.31
CA THR A 64 20.36 -4.08 5.12
C THR A 64 19.17 -3.26 5.60
N VAL A 65 19.29 -2.59 6.76
CA VAL A 65 18.26 -1.71 7.32
C VAL A 65 18.02 -0.53 6.38
N LYS A 66 19.09 0.13 5.90
CA LYS A 66 18.98 1.21 4.90
C LYS A 66 18.27 0.74 3.65
N LYS A 67 18.64 -0.42 3.10
CA LYS A 67 17.99 -1.00 1.91
C LYS A 67 16.50 -1.24 2.15
N LEU A 68 16.12 -1.78 3.31
CA LEU A 68 14.71 -2.02 3.63
C LEU A 68 13.92 -0.71 3.75
N PHE A 69 14.50 0.36 4.26
CA PHE A 69 13.84 1.66 4.34
C PHE A 69 13.58 2.33 2.98
N THR A 70 14.25 1.90 1.90
CA THR A 70 13.90 2.35 0.56
C THR A 70 12.62 1.70 0.01
N ASN A 71 12.13 0.60 0.61
CA ASN A 71 10.84 0.04 0.25
C ASN A 71 9.71 0.98 0.67
N SER A 72 8.65 1.02 -0.16
CA SER A 72 7.56 1.98 0.00
C SER A 72 6.43 1.49 0.93
N ALA A 73 6.70 0.53 1.81
CA ALA A 73 5.70 -0.07 2.70
C ALA A 73 4.95 0.97 3.56
N GLY A 74 3.63 0.97 3.48
CA GLY A 74 2.78 1.90 4.22
C GLY A 74 2.64 3.28 3.61
N LEU A 75 3.42 3.61 2.57
CA LEU A 75 3.24 4.85 1.81
C LEU A 75 2.01 4.74 0.91
N ALA A 76 1.31 5.85 0.73
CA ALA A 76 0.21 5.95 -0.22
C ALA A 76 0.13 7.34 -0.85
N ILE A 77 -0.45 7.42 -2.06
CA ILE A 77 -0.77 8.68 -2.74
C ILE A 77 -2.25 8.99 -2.50
N SER A 78 -2.51 10.16 -1.92
CA SER A 78 -3.85 10.71 -1.75
C SER A 78 -4.13 11.72 -2.86
N PHE A 79 -5.26 11.55 -3.55
CA PHE A 79 -5.70 12.44 -4.65
C PHE A 79 -7.22 12.41 -4.79
N THR A 80 -7.75 13.40 -5.50
CA THR A 80 -9.16 13.44 -5.91
C THR A 80 -9.27 13.45 -7.42
N THR A 81 -10.35 12.87 -7.95
CA THR A 81 -10.65 12.85 -9.39
C THR A 81 -12.12 12.58 -9.65
N ASN A 82 -12.64 13.11 -10.75
CA ASN A 82 -13.95 12.76 -11.30
C ASN A 82 -13.85 11.76 -12.47
N SER A 83 -12.66 11.20 -12.73
CA SER A 83 -12.45 10.28 -13.86
C SER A 83 -13.26 8.98 -13.71
N PRO A 84 -13.86 8.47 -14.81
CA PRO A 84 -14.49 7.15 -14.83
C PRO A 84 -13.47 6.00 -14.91
N VAL A 85 -12.19 6.30 -15.15
CA VAL A 85 -11.09 5.34 -15.22
C VAL A 85 -9.87 5.85 -14.48
N ILE A 86 -9.20 4.98 -13.74
CA ILE A 86 -7.90 5.28 -13.12
C ILE A 86 -6.91 4.23 -13.60
N LYS A 87 -5.82 4.70 -14.20
CA LYS A 87 -4.66 3.91 -14.60
C LYS A 87 -3.45 4.27 -13.75
N ALA A 88 -2.46 3.41 -13.75
CA ALA A 88 -1.15 3.74 -13.19
C ALA A 88 -0.05 3.21 -14.09
N LYS A 89 1.04 3.98 -14.14
CA LYS A 89 2.31 3.58 -14.75
C LYS A 89 3.40 3.72 -13.71
N TRP A 90 4.10 2.63 -13.42
CA TRP A 90 5.11 2.64 -12.38
C TRP A 90 6.32 1.79 -12.74
N MET A 91 7.44 2.07 -12.08
CA MET A 91 8.68 1.34 -12.26
C MET A 91 9.24 0.87 -10.91
N VAL A 92 9.71 -0.38 -10.91
CA VAL A 92 10.42 -1.04 -9.81
C VAL A 92 11.83 -1.44 -10.28
N PRO A 93 12.81 -1.71 -9.37
CA PRO A 93 14.19 -1.95 -9.79
C PRO A 93 14.39 -3.20 -10.64
N ASP A 94 13.65 -4.26 -10.36
CA ASP A 94 13.82 -5.58 -10.97
C ASP A 94 12.53 -6.41 -10.99
N ASN A 95 12.59 -7.63 -11.51
CA ASN A 95 11.50 -8.59 -11.57
C ASN A 95 11.59 -9.70 -10.50
N TYR A 96 12.52 -9.61 -9.55
CA TYR A 96 12.67 -10.64 -8.52
C TYR A 96 11.39 -10.78 -7.68
N GLN A 97 10.96 -12.03 -7.48
CA GLN A 97 9.76 -12.38 -6.72
C GLN A 97 10.12 -13.16 -5.46
N LEU A 98 9.72 -12.62 -4.32
CA LEU A 98 9.81 -13.33 -3.04
C LEU A 98 8.79 -14.48 -3.01
N PRO A 99 9.19 -15.69 -2.56
CA PRO A 99 8.32 -16.87 -2.63
C PRO A 99 7.09 -16.81 -1.71
N ASN A 100 7.15 -16.00 -0.68
CA ASN A 100 6.11 -15.85 0.36
C ASN A 100 5.22 -14.60 0.17
N LEU A 101 5.33 -13.92 -0.96
CA LEU A 101 4.53 -12.72 -1.27
C LEU A 101 3.83 -12.86 -2.61
N THR A 102 2.64 -12.30 -2.71
CA THR A 102 2.02 -12.07 -4.02
C THR A 102 2.78 -10.98 -4.78
N ARG A 103 2.79 -11.04 -6.12
CA ARG A 103 3.42 -9.97 -6.93
C ARG A 103 2.83 -8.60 -6.62
N VAL A 104 1.52 -8.53 -6.38
CA VAL A 104 0.85 -7.26 -6.07
C VAL A 104 1.27 -6.72 -4.71
N ALA A 105 1.42 -7.55 -3.69
CA ALA A 105 1.90 -7.11 -2.39
C ALA A 105 3.34 -6.63 -2.44
N GLN A 106 4.20 -7.37 -3.15
CA GLN A 106 5.62 -7.05 -3.21
C GLN A 106 5.91 -5.78 -4.02
N LYS A 107 5.36 -5.67 -5.25
CA LYS A 107 5.76 -4.70 -6.29
C LYS A 107 4.58 -3.94 -6.91
N GLY A 108 3.36 -4.24 -6.50
CA GLY A 108 2.14 -3.69 -7.08
C GLY A 108 1.56 -2.52 -6.32
N LEU A 109 0.41 -2.09 -6.79
CA LEU A 109 -0.35 -0.95 -6.26
C LEU A 109 -1.72 -1.43 -5.77
N ASP A 110 -2.30 -0.73 -4.77
CA ASP A 110 -3.58 -1.11 -4.17
C ASP A 110 -4.44 0.14 -3.93
N LEU A 111 -5.50 0.29 -4.74
CA LEU A 111 -6.35 1.48 -4.79
C LEU A 111 -7.58 1.31 -3.89
N TYR A 112 -7.83 2.33 -3.09
CA TYR A 112 -9.05 2.53 -2.31
C TYR A 112 -9.73 3.82 -2.72
N ILE A 113 -11.06 3.80 -2.76
CA ILE A 113 -11.93 4.98 -2.98
C ILE A 113 -12.83 5.14 -1.76
N LYS A 114 -13.02 6.36 -1.31
CA LYS A 114 -13.88 6.66 -0.18
C LYS A 114 -15.34 6.76 -0.64
N ARG A 115 -16.21 5.99 -0.01
CA ARG A 115 -17.67 6.01 -0.21
C ARG A 115 -18.35 5.98 1.15
N ASP A 116 -19.32 6.83 1.35
CA ASP A 116 -20.07 6.94 2.60
C ASP A 116 -19.16 7.06 3.84
N GLY A 117 -18.09 7.86 3.71
CA GLY A 117 -17.09 8.08 4.76
C GLY A 117 -16.13 6.90 5.00
N LYS A 118 -16.21 5.81 4.24
CA LYS A 118 -15.39 4.60 4.43
C LYS A 118 -14.52 4.32 3.21
N TRP A 119 -13.26 3.92 3.45
CA TRP A 119 -12.35 3.48 2.41
C TRP A 119 -12.74 2.07 1.92
N GLN A 120 -13.11 1.97 0.66
CA GLN A 120 -13.47 0.72 0.00
C GLN A 120 -12.40 0.35 -1.02
N PHE A 121 -12.09 -0.94 -1.12
CA PHE A 121 -11.20 -1.46 -2.15
C PHE A 121 -11.80 -1.20 -3.53
N ALA A 122 -10.99 -0.67 -4.44
CA ALA A 122 -11.41 -0.35 -5.82
C ALA A 122 -10.66 -1.16 -6.87
N GLY A 123 -9.37 -1.43 -6.68
CA GLY A 123 -8.59 -2.18 -7.66
C GLY A 123 -7.12 -2.32 -7.31
N VAL A 124 -6.41 -3.13 -8.10
CA VAL A 124 -4.97 -3.39 -7.92
C VAL A 124 -4.20 -3.23 -9.22
N GLY A 125 -2.97 -2.77 -9.11
CA GLY A 125 -1.96 -2.83 -10.17
C GLY A 125 -1.08 -4.06 -10.00
N ILE A 126 -1.31 -5.12 -10.79
CA ILE A 126 -0.44 -6.30 -10.78
C ILE A 126 0.76 -6.02 -11.69
N PRO A 127 2.01 -6.05 -11.18
CA PRO A 127 3.18 -5.74 -11.99
C PRO A 127 3.39 -6.76 -13.12
N GLY A 128 3.64 -6.27 -14.33
CA GLY A 128 3.94 -7.07 -15.51
C GLY A 128 5.43 -7.18 -15.80
N GLY A 129 6.26 -6.35 -15.17
CA GLY A 129 7.70 -6.26 -15.39
C GLY A 129 8.32 -5.16 -14.54
N VAL A 130 9.52 -4.72 -14.92
CA VAL A 130 10.20 -3.58 -14.29
C VAL A 130 9.38 -2.30 -14.45
N THR A 131 8.90 -2.04 -15.66
CA THR A 131 7.93 -0.99 -15.95
C THR A 131 6.57 -1.62 -16.24
N THR A 132 5.55 -1.08 -15.63
CA THR A 132 4.18 -1.59 -15.77
C THR A 132 3.23 -0.44 -15.98
N GLU A 133 2.28 -0.61 -16.91
CA GLU A 133 1.12 0.25 -17.09
C GLU A 133 -0.15 -0.63 -17.01
N LYS A 134 -1.09 -0.24 -16.13
CA LYS A 134 -2.33 -1.00 -15.90
C LYS A 134 -3.50 -0.09 -15.59
N VAL A 135 -4.68 -0.52 -16.01
CA VAL A 135 -5.95 -0.04 -15.48
C VAL A 135 -6.07 -0.58 -14.05
N LEU A 136 -6.30 0.31 -13.09
CA LEU A 136 -6.60 -0.05 -11.70
C LEU A 136 -8.10 -0.26 -11.50
N VAL A 137 -8.90 0.63 -12.08
CA VAL A 137 -10.36 0.58 -12.06
C VAL A 137 -10.91 1.33 -13.28
N ASP A 138 -12.03 0.89 -13.80
CA ASP A 138 -12.75 1.53 -14.90
C ASP A 138 -14.28 1.46 -14.69
N ASN A 139 -15.05 1.99 -15.66
CA ASN A 139 -16.50 1.99 -15.63
C ASN A 139 -17.12 2.63 -14.38
N MET A 140 -16.43 3.63 -13.80
CA MET A 140 -16.95 4.43 -12.70
C MET A 140 -17.83 5.58 -13.23
N GLY A 141 -18.64 6.16 -12.33
CA GLY A 141 -19.31 7.43 -12.61
C GLY A 141 -18.33 8.61 -12.65
N THR A 142 -18.86 9.79 -13.01
CA THR A 142 -18.08 11.05 -13.14
C THR A 142 -18.20 11.95 -11.91
N GLU A 143 -18.73 11.45 -10.81
CA GLU A 143 -18.71 12.12 -9.51
C GLU A 143 -17.28 12.24 -8.96
N GLU A 144 -17.06 13.24 -8.11
CA GLU A 144 -15.76 13.43 -7.42
C GLU A 144 -15.48 12.26 -6.48
N LYS A 145 -14.27 11.75 -6.51
CA LYS A 145 -13.79 10.61 -5.72
C LYS A 145 -12.55 10.98 -4.91
N GLU A 146 -12.58 10.72 -3.61
CA GLU A 146 -11.36 10.69 -2.80
C GLU A 146 -10.69 9.32 -2.97
N CYS A 147 -9.40 9.33 -3.35
CA CYS A 147 -8.62 8.15 -3.69
C CYS A 147 -7.39 8.02 -2.79
N LEU A 148 -7.06 6.79 -2.42
CA LEU A 148 -5.86 6.44 -1.66
C LEU A 148 -5.18 5.23 -2.33
N LEU A 149 -4.01 5.45 -2.92
CA LEU A 149 -3.26 4.44 -3.66
C LEU A 149 -2.03 4.01 -2.88
N TYR A 150 -2.10 2.82 -2.25
CA TYR A 150 -0.98 2.23 -1.52
C TYR A 150 0.11 1.69 -2.46
N LEU A 151 1.36 1.87 -2.02
CA LEU A 151 2.58 1.57 -2.76
C LEU A 151 3.17 0.21 -2.36
N PRO A 152 4.13 -0.35 -3.14
CA PRO A 152 4.74 -1.64 -2.89
C PRO A 152 5.26 -1.85 -1.46
N LEU A 153 5.03 -3.04 -0.88
CA LEU A 153 5.51 -3.34 0.48
C LEU A 153 6.98 -3.75 0.53
N TYR A 154 7.47 -4.44 -0.49
CA TYR A 154 8.79 -5.09 -0.48
C TYR A 154 9.66 -4.69 -1.66
N ASP A 155 9.38 -3.53 -2.24
CA ASP A 155 10.22 -2.96 -3.28
C ASP A 155 10.32 -1.44 -3.18
N GLU A 156 11.38 -0.93 -3.76
CA GLU A 156 11.58 0.49 -3.97
C GLU A 156 10.78 0.94 -5.21
N LEU A 157 9.90 1.89 -5.06
CA LEU A 157 9.23 2.49 -6.19
C LEU A 157 10.14 3.56 -6.81
N LYS A 158 10.48 3.42 -8.10
CA LYS A 158 11.36 4.36 -8.81
C LYS A 158 10.59 5.51 -9.43
N SER A 159 9.43 5.24 -9.99
CA SER A 159 8.52 6.24 -10.55
C SER A 159 7.08 5.77 -10.46
N LEU A 160 6.17 6.73 -10.43
CA LEU A 160 4.72 6.50 -10.46
C LEU A 160 4.05 7.69 -11.15
N GLU A 161 3.23 7.38 -12.14
CA GLU A 161 2.30 8.31 -12.77
C GLU A 161 0.87 7.74 -12.66
N ILE A 162 -0.08 8.60 -12.37
CA ILE A 162 -1.51 8.25 -12.29
C ILE A 162 -2.20 8.80 -13.52
N GLY A 163 -2.85 7.92 -14.28
CA GLY A 163 -3.57 8.24 -15.49
C GLY A 163 -5.06 8.34 -15.25
N VAL A 164 -5.66 9.40 -15.77
CA VAL A 164 -7.10 9.67 -15.77
C VAL A 164 -7.58 10.02 -17.16
N SER A 165 -8.88 9.96 -17.42
CA SER A 165 -9.48 10.42 -18.67
C SER A 165 -9.09 11.88 -18.94
N SER A 166 -8.75 12.24 -20.17
CA SER A 166 -8.25 13.60 -20.52
C SER A 166 -9.29 14.70 -20.34
N ASP A 167 -10.56 14.35 -20.27
CA ASP A 167 -11.68 15.26 -19.98
C ASP A 167 -12.00 15.35 -18.48
N ALA A 168 -11.31 14.55 -17.64
CA ALA A 168 -11.41 14.57 -16.21
C ALA A 168 -10.25 15.35 -15.56
N HIS A 169 -10.43 15.71 -14.30
CA HIS A 169 -9.35 16.31 -13.51
C HIS A 169 -8.80 15.30 -12.50
N ILE A 170 -7.55 15.53 -12.13
CA ILE A 170 -6.91 14.91 -10.97
C ILE A 170 -6.25 16.01 -10.15
N ARG A 171 -6.41 15.99 -8.84
CA ARG A 171 -5.89 17.01 -7.91
C ARG A 171 -5.25 16.36 -6.71
N LYS A 172 -4.32 17.08 -6.09
CA LYS A 172 -3.76 16.72 -4.79
C LYS A 172 -4.89 16.54 -3.77
N GLY A 173 -4.94 15.37 -3.13
CA GLY A 173 -5.88 15.10 -2.05
C GLY A 173 -5.46 15.73 -0.72
N GLU A 174 -6.26 15.49 0.31
CA GLU A 174 -5.93 15.83 1.70
C GLU A 174 -5.30 14.63 2.40
N ASN A 175 -4.62 14.87 3.53
CA ASN A 175 -4.20 13.78 4.40
C ASN A 175 -5.43 13.21 5.12
N PRO A 176 -5.83 11.97 4.83
CA PRO A 176 -7.03 11.40 5.45
C PRO A 176 -6.83 10.95 6.90
N PHE A 177 -5.59 11.05 7.40
CA PHE A 177 -5.19 10.55 8.71
C PHE A 177 -4.77 11.69 9.63
N LYS A 178 -5.16 11.55 10.89
CA LYS A 178 -4.75 12.45 11.98
C LYS A 178 -3.53 11.82 12.67
N GLU A 179 -3.01 12.46 13.67
CA GLU A 179 -2.00 11.98 14.64
C GLU A 179 -1.08 10.87 14.12
N LYS A 180 0.19 11.01 14.32
CA LYS A 180 1.22 10.15 13.78
C LYS A 180 1.60 9.05 14.78
N ILE A 181 1.18 7.83 14.53
CA ILE A 181 1.54 6.65 15.32
C ILE A 181 2.69 5.93 14.61
N VAL A 182 3.90 6.08 15.11
CA VAL A 182 5.07 5.43 14.54
C VAL A 182 5.16 3.99 15.01
N VAL A 183 5.15 3.05 14.07
CA VAL A 183 5.27 1.61 14.39
C VAL A 183 6.58 1.09 13.82
N TYR A 184 7.44 0.58 14.70
CA TYR A 184 8.72 -0.03 14.35
C TYR A 184 8.68 -1.53 14.65
N GLY A 185 9.17 -2.37 13.73
CA GLY A 185 9.12 -3.81 13.95
C GLY A 185 9.63 -4.68 12.81
N SER A 186 9.10 -5.89 12.76
CA SER A 186 9.55 -6.99 11.92
C SER A 186 8.94 -7.00 10.51
N SER A 187 9.12 -8.14 9.79
CA SER A 187 8.49 -8.44 8.50
C SER A 187 6.96 -8.43 8.58
N ILE A 188 6.38 -8.81 9.71
CA ILE A 188 4.92 -8.86 9.91
C ILE A 188 4.36 -7.43 9.80
N LEU A 189 5.00 -6.49 10.47
CA LEU A 189 4.68 -5.06 10.36
C LEU A 189 4.87 -4.54 8.93
N GLN A 190 5.99 -4.87 8.26
CA GLN A 190 6.24 -4.45 6.88
C GLN A 190 5.13 -4.92 5.93
N GLY A 191 4.51 -6.04 6.22
CA GLY A 191 3.38 -6.61 5.49
C GLY A 191 3.69 -7.97 4.85
N ALA A 192 4.59 -8.77 5.45
CA ALA A 192 4.85 -10.14 5.00
C ALA A 192 3.55 -10.94 4.94
N SER A 193 3.37 -11.65 3.81
CA SER A 193 2.20 -12.48 3.49
C SER A 193 0.88 -11.72 3.39
N ALA A 194 0.88 -10.38 3.40
CA ALA A 194 -0.30 -9.61 3.01
C ALA A 194 -0.66 -9.88 1.54
N SER A 195 -1.93 -9.94 1.21
CA SER A 195 -2.39 -10.23 -0.15
C SER A 195 -2.10 -9.09 -1.14
N ARG A 196 -2.04 -7.83 -0.65
CA ARG A 196 -1.78 -6.61 -1.40
C ARG A 196 -1.36 -5.47 -0.45
N PRO A 197 -0.81 -4.35 -0.94
CA PRO A 197 -0.21 -3.30 -0.10
C PRO A 197 -1.11 -2.77 1.03
N GLY A 198 -2.34 -2.39 0.75
CA GLY A 198 -3.26 -1.86 1.75
C GLY A 198 -3.77 -2.88 2.76
N MET A 199 -3.39 -4.15 2.65
CA MET A 199 -3.73 -5.21 3.61
C MET A 199 -2.68 -5.45 4.68
N ALA A 200 -1.50 -4.82 4.60
CA ALA A 200 -0.59 -4.72 5.73
C ALA A 200 -1.34 -4.10 6.93
N TYR A 201 -1.13 -4.64 8.14
CA TYR A 201 -1.98 -4.26 9.28
C TYR A 201 -1.92 -2.76 9.63
N PRO A 202 -0.78 -2.03 9.51
CA PRO A 202 -0.78 -0.58 9.75
C PRO A 202 -1.69 0.18 8.79
N ALA A 203 -1.68 -0.19 7.50
CA ALA A 203 -2.56 0.42 6.51
C ALA A 203 -4.05 0.17 6.80
N ARG A 204 -4.38 -1.02 7.31
CA ARG A 204 -5.74 -1.35 7.78
C ARG A 204 -6.13 -0.52 8.99
N LEU A 205 -5.24 -0.43 9.98
CA LEU A 205 -5.47 0.39 11.17
C LEU A 205 -5.67 1.86 10.80
N SER A 206 -4.86 2.43 9.92
CA SER A 206 -5.03 3.82 9.46
C SER A 206 -6.41 4.04 8.85
N ARG A 207 -6.84 3.19 7.92
CA ARG A 207 -8.16 3.33 7.29
C ARG A 207 -9.34 3.12 8.24
N SER A 208 -9.18 2.27 9.27
CA SER A 208 -10.28 1.96 10.20
C SER A 208 -10.40 2.95 11.37
N SER A 209 -9.28 3.51 11.84
CA SER A 209 -9.25 4.42 12.99
C SER A 209 -9.15 5.90 12.62
N GLY A 210 -8.62 6.21 11.43
CA GLY A 210 -8.30 7.57 11.03
C GLY A 210 -6.96 8.10 11.57
N TYR A 211 -6.18 7.30 12.30
CA TYR A 211 -4.82 7.64 12.72
C TYR A 211 -3.80 7.28 11.65
N ASN A 212 -2.69 8.02 11.60
CA ASN A 212 -1.61 7.79 10.65
C ASN A 212 -0.60 6.78 11.19
N PHE A 213 -0.83 5.49 10.97
CA PHE A 213 0.10 4.43 11.35
C PHE A 213 1.27 4.38 10.36
N ILE A 214 2.40 4.96 10.74
CA ILE A 214 3.64 4.97 9.96
C ILE A 214 4.32 3.60 10.05
N ASN A 215 4.43 2.92 8.92
CA ASN A 215 5.01 1.58 8.84
C ASN A 215 6.53 1.62 8.72
N LEU A 216 7.24 1.34 9.79
CA LEU A 216 8.69 1.16 9.82
C LEU A 216 9.09 -0.30 10.09
N GLY A 217 8.35 -1.24 9.50
CA GLY A 217 8.66 -2.67 9.52
C GLY A 217 9.90 -3.00 8.67
N LEU A 218 10.75 -3.90 9.18
CA LEU A 218 12.04 -4.28 8.62
C LEU A 218 12.19 -5.81 8.57
N SER A 219 11.93 -6.40 7.42
CA SER A 219 11.95 -7.86 7.24
C SER A 219 13.31 -8.47 7.59
N GLY A 220 13.31 -9.45 8.52
CA GLY A 220 14.54 -10.09 9.02
C GLY A 220 15.41 -9.18 9.91
N ASN A 221 15.00 -7.94 10.10
CA ASN A 221 15.66 -6.89 10.90
C ASN A 221 14.63 -6.31 11.90
N GLY A 222 14.80 -5.07 12.32
CA GLY A 222 13.97 -4.53 13.40
C GLY A 222 14.38 -5.13 14.72
N LYS A 223 15.70 -5.11 15.00
CA LYS A 223 16.34 -5.75 16.14
C LYS A 223 16.79 -4.76 17.20
N MET A 224 16.10 -3.63 17.29
CA MET A 224 16.42 -2.53 18.20
C MET A 224 17.86 -2.03 17.98
N GLU A 225 18.23 -1.80 16.72
CA GLU A 225 19.50 -1.19 16.34
C GLU A 225 19.57 0.24 16.88
N LYS A 226 20.71 0.61 17.48
CA LYS A 226 20.91 1.92 18.11
C LYS A 226 20.64 3.08 17.14
N GLU A 227 21.13 2.96 15.91
CA GLU A 227 20.99 3.99 14.87
C GLU A 227 19.50 4.16 14.43
N VAL A 228 18.71 3.09 14.57
CA VAL A 228 17.27 3.17 14.34
C VAL A 228 16.57 3.87 15.50
N ALA A 229 17.00 3.64 16.76
CA ALA A 229 16.47 4.39 17.89
C ALA A 229 16.73 5.90 17.75
N GLU A 230 17.93 6.28 17.33
CA GLU A 230 18.30 7.68 17.07
C GLU A 230 17.43 8.31 15.99
N MET A 231 17.18 7.56 14.89
CA MET A 231 16.30 8.01 13.81
C MET A 231 14.84 8.14 14.27
N LEU A 232 14.31 7.15 15.02
CA LEU A 232 12.94 7.21 15.55
C LEU A 232 12.78 8.40 16.51
N ALA A 233 13.78 8.68 17.32
CA ALA A 233 13.79 9.81 18.24
C ALA A 233 13.75 11.18 17.53
N ASP A 234 14.14 11.26 16.25
CA ASP A 234 14.03 12.47 15.42
C ASP A 234 12.62 12.66 14.81
N ILE A 235 11.74 11.67 14.93
CA ILE A 235 10.39 11.74 14.36
C ILE A 235 9.43 12.38 15.38
N ASP A 236 8.81 13.47 15.00
CA ASP A 236 7.70 14.04 15.76
C ASP A 236 6.48 13.10 15.64
N ALA A 237 6.21 12.34 16.70
CA ALA A 237 5.20 11.31 16.78
C ALA A 237 4.28 11.51 18.00
N ASP A 238 2.99 11.23 17.81
CA ASP A 238 1.99 11.25 18.89
C ASP A 238 2.06 9.98 19.74
N ALA A 239 2.56 8.87 19.18
CA ALA A 239 2.87 7.64 19.92
C ALA A 239 3.89 6.78 19.15
N PHE A 240 4.62 5.94 19.91
CA PHE A 240 5.50 4.90 19.35
C PHE A 240 4.94 3.52 19.73
N ILE A 241 4.95 2.60 18.75
CA ILE A 241 4.65 1.19 18.96
C ILE A 241 5.87 0.38 18.51
N LEU A 242 6.43 -0.41 19.42
CA LEU A 242 7.59 -1.26 19.20
C LEU A 242 7.13 -2.71 19.05
N ASP A 243 6.95 -3.15 17.78
CA ASP A 243 6.54 -4.50 17.38
C ASP A 243 7.74 -5.28 16.80
N CYS A 244 8.86 -5.26 17.53
CA CYS A 244 10.16 -5.73 17.05
C CYS A 244 10.62 -7.06 17.65
N ILE A 245 9.90 -7.63 18.61
CA ILE A 245 10.30 -8.84 19.34
C ILE A 245 10.52 -10.10 18.47
N PRO A 246 9.84 -10.31 17.34
CA PRO A 246 10.00 -11.55 16.56
C PRO A 246 11.40 -11.81 15.98
N ASN A 247 12.21 -10.78 15.72
CA ASN A 247 13.46 -10.93 14.99
C ASN A 247 14.75 -10.92 15.85
N PRO A 248 14.84 -10.17 16.95
CA PRO A 248 16.03 -10.20 17.80
C PRO A 248 16.13 -11.51 18.58
N SER A 249 17.35 -11.94 18.85
CA SER A 249 17.64 -13.01 19.80
C SER A 249 17.30 -12.61 21.24
N PRO A 250 17.10 -13.57 22.16
CA PRO A 250 16.91 -13.24 23.59
C PRO A 250 18.00 -12.35 24.18
N LYS A 251 19.26 -12.56 23.74
CA LYS A 251 20.38 -11.69 24.15
C LYS A 251 20.22 -10.27 23.62
N GLU A 252 19.89 -10.09 22.36
CA GLU A 252 19.66 -8.76 21.78
C GLU A 252 18.49 -8.03 22.47
N ILE A 253 17.41 -8.74 22.82
CA ILE A 253 16.31 -8.17 23.59
C ILE A 253 16.80 -7.66 24.94
N THR A 254 17.52 -8.49 25.70
CA THR A 254 18.05 -8.12 27.01
C THR A 254 19.00 -6.95 26.95
N ASP A 255 19.90 -6.95 25.96
CA ASP A 255 20.97 -5.96 25.86
C ASP A 255 20.49 -4.61 25.33
N ARG A 256 19.43 -4.58 24.48
CA ARG A 256 19.10 -3.40 23.67
C ARG A 256 17.79 -2.70 24.08
N THR A 257 16.83 -3.42 24.67
CA THR A 257 15.48 -2.86 24.86
C THR A 257 15.49 -1.60 25.71
N VAL A 258 16.21 -1.61 26.84
CA VAL A 258 16.24 -0.46 27.75
C VAL A 258 16.86 0.76 27.07
N ASP A 259 18.02 0.60 26.46
CA ASP A 259 18.73 1.71 25.79
C ASP A 259 17.91 2.25 24.61
N PHE A 260 17.24 1.37 23.85
CA PHE A 260 16.38 1.76 22.74
C PHE A 260 15.21 2.63 23.23
N VAL A 261 14.50 2.18 24.25
CA VAL A 261 13.40 2.94 24.84
C VAL A 261 13.86 4.23 25.48
N MET A 262 14.98 4.21 26.18
CA MET A 262 15.55 5.42 26.82
C MET A 262 16.01 6.46 25.79
N THR A 263 16.53 6.03 24.64
CA THR A 263 16.86 6.95 23.53
C THR A 263 15.62 7.68 23.03
N LEU A 264 14.50 6.99 22.85
CA LEU A 264 13.22 7.62 22.50
C LEU A 264 12.75 8.55 23.62
N ARG A 265 12.75 8.08 24.86
CA ARG A 265 12.25 8.82 26.02
C ARG A 265 12.99 10.13 26.28
N GLN A 266 14.29 10.19 25.95
CA GLN A 266 15.09 11.42 26.11
C GLN A 266 14.58 12.58 25.24
N LYS A 267 14.09 12.30 24.02
CA LYS A 267 13.52 13.32 23.12
C LYS A 267 12.01 13.44 23.23
N HIS A 268 11.33 12.40 23.69
CA HIS A 268 9.89 12.31 23.82
C HIS A 268 9.49 11.95 25.26
N PRO A 269 9.65 12.88 26.22
CA PRO A 269 9.46 12.57 27.65
C PRO A 269 8.03 12.10 27.97
N ASP A 270 7.02 12.65 27.28
CA ASP A 270 5.62 12.39 27.57
C ASP A 270 4.90 11.54 26.51
N THR A 271 5.51 11.34 25.33
CA THR A 271 4.89 10.56 24.24
C THR A 271 4.72 9.09 24.65
N PRO A 272 3.55 8.49 24.48
CA PRO A 272 3.32 7.08 24.76
C PRO A 272 4.27 6.18 23.95
N ILE A 273 4.90 5.22 24.63
CA ILE A 273 5.73 4.15 24.01
C ILE A 273 5.14 2.82 24.43
N ILE A 274 4.61 2.08 23.45
CA ILE A 274 3.96 0.78 23.64
C ILE A 274 4.91 -0.30 23.10
N VAL A 275 5.26 -1.28 23.92
CA VAL A 275 6.04 -2.45 23.50
C VAL A 275 5.09 -3.63 23.35
N ILE A 276 5.07 -4.26 22.16
CA ILE A 276 4.28 -5.46 21.91
C ILE A 276 5.20 -6.68 22.12
N PRO A 277 5.00 -7.46 23.19
CA PRO A 277 5.91 -8.55 23.52
C PRO A 277 5.76 -9.77 22.61
N VAL A 278 4.60 -9.92 21.91
CA VAL A 278 4.33 -11.03 21.00
C VAL A 278 3.51 -10.52 19.81
N SER A 279 4.01 -10.73 18.59
CA SER A 279 3.34 -10.32 17.36
C SER A 279 2.55 -11.44 16.66
N TYR A 280 2.49 -12.64 17.23
CA TYR A 280 1.82 -13.78 16.60
C TYR A 280 0.42 -13.96 17.13
N THR A 281 -0.58 -13.78 16.30
CA THR A 281 -1.99 -13.99 16.66
C THR A 281 -2.39 -15.45 16.79
N HIS A 282 -1.57 -16.38 16.29
CA HIS A 282 -1.77 -17.83 16.36
C HIS A 282 -0.75 -18.55 17.26
N LEU A 283 0.06 -17.78 17.97
CA LEU A 283 0.84 -18.32 19.05
C LEU A 283 -0.11 -18.75 20.15
N THR A 284 -0.22 -20.03 20.21
CA THR A 284 -0.78 -20.74 21.34
C THR A 284 -2.27 -20.50 21.58
N LEU A 285 -3.07 -21.03 20.71
CA LEU A 285 -4.00 -21.97 21.28
C LEU A 285 -3.12 -23.12 21.78
N PRO A 286 -3.01 -23.38 23.09
CA PRO A 286 -2.38 -24.60 23.56
C PRO A 286 -3.18 -25.75 22.96
N THR A 287 -2.62 -26.39 21.97
CA THR A 287 -3.16 -27.61 21.36
C THR A 287 -2.86 -28.83 22.26
N THR A 288 -2.17 -28.61 23.34
CA THR A 288 -2.03 -29.60 24.39
C THR A 288 -3.22 -29.48 25.33
N PRO A 289 -4.10 -30.50 25.38
CA PRO A 289 -5.01 -30.59 26.50
C PRO A 289 -4.17 -30.63 27.76
N TYR A 290 -4.41 -29.70 28.65
CA TYR A 290 -3.91 -29.83 29.99
C TYR A 290 -4.59 -31.07 30.61
N VAL A 291 -3.81 -32.10 30.82
CA VAL A 291 -4.20 -33.25 31.62
C VAL A 291 -4.09 -32.84 33.07
#